data_d4f0c9830bfd2709206961fe17ef4275
#
_entry.id   d4f0c9830bfd2709206961fe17ef4275
#
_cell.length_a   1.000
_cell.length_b   1.000
_cell.length_c   1.000
_cell.angle_alpha   90.00
_cell.angle_beta   90.00
_cell.angle_gamma   90.00
#
_symmetry.space_group_name_H-M   'P 1'
#
loop_
_entity.id
_entity.type
_entity.pdbx_description
1 polymer ?
#
loop_
_entity_poly.entity_id
_entity_poly.type
_entity_poly.pdbx_seq_one_letter_code
_entity_poly.pdbx_strand_id
1 'polypeptide(L)'
;KSKWQHMVGVICLNQTYRKQVKDVLPKLFKRYPNAVKFIRGRVKTQERILKPLGMWKVRAKRLRGMSVDFLSWDGKEASDLYGIGKYGSDSYKIFYKNEIPANVQDKELRRYIKNL
;
A
#
# COMPACT_ATOMS: atom_id res chain seq x y z
N LYS A 1 4.75 -8.76 8.32
CA LYS A 1 3.89 -8.22 7.27
C LYS A 1 4.60 -8.28 5.93
N SER A 2 3.94 -8.77 4.90
CA SER A 2 4.54 -8.90 3.58
C SER A 2 4.74 -7.53 2.91
N LYS A 3 5.66 -7.47 1.95
CA LYS A 3 5.90 -6.26 1.17
C LYS A 3 4.64 -5.83 0.41
N TRP A 4 3.91 -6.81 -0.16
CA TRP A 4 2.67 -6.51 -0.86
C TRP A 4 1.63 -5.89 0.08
N GLN A 5 1.46 -6.45 1.28
CA GLN A 5 0.51 -5.91 2.25
C GLN A 5 0.92 -4.50 2.69
N HIS A 6 2.21 -4.23 2.80
CA HIS A 6 2.70 -2.88 3.09
C HIS A 6 2.27 -1.89 1.99
N MET A 7 2.44 -2.28 0.73
CA MET A 7 2.07 -1.43 -0.41
C MET A 7 0.55 -1.19 -0.48
N VAL A 8 -0.24 -2.21 -0.15
CA VAL A 8 -1.69 -2.06 -0.04
C VAL A 8 -2.03 -1.00 1.01
N GLY A 9 -1.38 -1.08 2.17
CA GLY A 9 -1.60 -0.11 3.24
C GLY A 9 -1.28 1.32 2.80
N VAL A 10 -0.18 1.51 2.08
CA VAL A 10 0.23 2.81 1.56
C VAL A 10 -0.85 3.40 0.64
N ILE A 11 -1.36 2.60 -0.28
CA ILE A 11 -2.39 3.07 -1.22
C ILE A 11 -3.68 3.40 -0.47
N CYS A 12 -4.06 2.58 0.50
CA CYS A 12 -5.27 2.81 1.27
C CYS A 12 -5.18 4.03 2.19
N LEU A 13 -3.98 4.35 2.68
CA LEU A 13 -3.79 5.52 3.54
C LEU A 13 -3.83 6.85 2.80
N ASN A 14 -3.68 6.84 1.49
CA ASN A 14 -3.72 8.06 0.71
C ASN A 14 -5.11 8.70 0.81
N GLN A 15 -5.17 9.93 1.35
CA GLN A 15 -6.42 10.70 1.53
C GLN A 15 -7.46 9.98 2.39
N THR A 16 -7.02 9.19 3.38
CA THR A 16 -7.91 8.43 4.26
C THR A 16 -7.40 8.46 5.68
N TYR A 17 -8.32 8.43 6.65
CA TYR A 17 -7.95 8.37 8.06
C TYR A 17 -7.39 6.99 8.42
N ARG A 18 -6.29 7.00 9.17
CA ARG A 18 -5.61 5.78 9.61
C ARG A 18 -6.54 4.80 10.33
N LYS A 19 -7.46 5.33 11.15
CA LYS A 19 -8.42 4.49 11.89
C LYS A 19 -9.27 3.64 10.95
N GLN A 20 -9.78 4.23 9.88
CA GLN A 20 -10.61 3.51 8.91
C GLN A 20 -9.81 2.44 8.19
N VAL A 21 -8.56 2.74 7.84
CA VAL A 21 -7.68 1.79 7.18
C VAL A 21 -7.40 0.59 8.09
N LYS A 22 -7.16 0.83 9.38
CA LYS A 22 -6.95 -0.24 10.36
C LYS A 22 -8.13 -1.19 10.46
N ASP A 23 -9.34 -0.69 10.26
CA ASP A 23 -10.55 -1.53 10.32
C ASP A 23 -10.75 -2.34 9.04
N VAL A 24 -10.33 -1.80 7.90
CA VAL A 24 -10.56 -2.40 6.59
C VAL A 24 -9.48 -3.42 6.21
N LEU A 25 -8.20 -3.12 6.48
CA LEU A 25 -7.10 -3.97 6.04
C LEU A 25 -7.17 -5.40 6.54
N PRO A 26 -7.51 -5.69 7.81
CA PRO A 26 -7.61 -7.07 8.24
C PRO A 26 -8.65 -7.87 7.45
N LYS A 27 -9.77 -7.25 7.11
CA LYS A 27 -10.81 -7.91 6.29
C LYS A 27 -10.31 -8.18 4.87
N LEU A 28 -9.60 -7.19 4.30
CA LEU A 28 -9.04 -7.33 2.96
C LEU A 28 -8.02 -8.45 2.90
N PHE A 29 -7.09 -8.49 3.87
CA PHE A 29 -6.01 -9.49 3.88
C PHE A 29 -6.50 -10.89 4.26
N LYS A 30 -7.58 -11.00 5.00
CA LYS A 30 -8.18 -12.30 5.29
C LYS A 30 -8.70 -12.93 4.00
N ARG A 31 -9.29 -12.13 3.13
CA ARG A 31 -9.83 -12.62 1.86
C ARG A 31 -8.76 -12.73 0.78
N TYR A 32 -7.82 -11.78 0.75
CA TYR A 32 -6.76 -11.70 -0.26
C TYR A 32 -5.41 -11.57 0.44
N PRO A 33 -4.80 -12.68 0.84
CA PRO A 33 -3.54 -12.61 1.61
C PRO A 33 -2.32 -12.21 0.78
N ASN A 34 -2.40 -12.29 -0.56
CA ASN A 34 -1.27 -11.95 -1.42
C ASN A 34 -1.75 -11.38 -2.75
N ALA A 35 -0.79 -10.91 -3.56
CA ALA A 35 -1.09 -10.25 -4.84
C ALA A 35 -1.83 -11.18 -5.82
N VAL A 36 -1.41 -12.44 -5.91
CA VAL A 36 -2.03 -13.39 -6.84
C VAL A 36 -3.51 -13.58 -6.51
N LYS A 37 -3.82 -13.79 -5.24
CA LYS A 37 -5.20 -13.99 -4.81
C LYS A 37 -6.03 -12.72 -5.02
N PHE A 38 -5.43 -11.55 -4.81
CA PHE A 38 -6.12 -10.30 -5.05
C PHE A 38 -6.48 -10.12 -6.53
N ILE A 39 -5.52 -10.36 -7.41
CA ILE A 39 -5.74 -10.23 -8.86
C ILE A 39 -6.83 -11.18 -9.35
N ARG A 40 -6.89 -12.39 -8.80
CA ARG A 40 -7.92 -13.38 -9.14
C ARG A 40 -9.28 -13.05 -8.55
N GLY A 41 -9.36 -12.13 -7.60
CA GLY A 41 -10.60 -11.77 -6.94
C GLY A 41 -11.52 -10.95 -7.83
N ARG A 42 -12.79 -10.89 -7.46
CA ARG A 42 -13.79 -10.09 -8.18
C ARG A 42 -13.69 -8.63 -7.79
N VAL A 43 -13.66 -7.76 -8.78
CA VAL A 43 -13.57 -6.31 -8.57
C VAL A 43 -14.71 -5.81 -7.66
N LYS A 44 -15.92 -6.26 -7.90
CA LYS A 44 -17.09 -5.83 -7.11
C LYS A 44 -16.95 -6.17 -5.63
N THR A 45 -16.40 -7.34 -5.31
CA THR A 45 -16.15 -7.72 -3.92
C THR A 45 -15.09 -6.84 -3.29
N GLN A 46 -14.02 -6.54 -4.03
CA GLN A 46 -12.95 -5.66 -3.56
C GLN A 46 -13.46 -4.24 -3.31
N GLU A 47 -14.27 -3.72 -4.23
CA GLU A 47 -14.89 -2.41 -4.06
C GLU A 47 -15.76 -2.36 -2.80
N ARG A 48 -16.52 -3.42 -2.55
CA ARG A 48 -17.37 -3.50 -1.36
C ARG A 48 -16.56 -3.45 -0.07
N ILE A 49 -15.45 -4.18 -0.01
CA ILE A 49 -14.57 -4.19 1.16
C ILE A 49 -13.95 -2.81 1.39
N LEU A 50 -13.58 -2.13 0.30
CA LEU A 50 -12.91 -0.82 0.36
C LEU A 50 -13.89 0.35 0.56
N LYS A 51 -15.20 0.10 0.45
CA LYS A 51 -16.22 1.15 0.50
C LYS A 51 -16.09 2.10 1.70
N PRO A 52 -15.82 1.61 2.93
CA PRO A 52 -15.67 2.51 4.08
C PRO A 52 -14.55 3.54 3.93
N LEU A 53 -13.59 3.30 3.06
CA LEU A 53 -12.48 4.24 2.84
C LEU A 53 -12.85 5.38 1.88
N GLY A 54 -13.97 5.26 1.17
CA GLY A 54 -14.30 6.19 0.11
C GLY A 54 -13.46 5.94 -1.14
N MET A 55 -13.86 6.53 -2.26
CA MET A 55 -13.14 6.39 -3.53
C MET A 55 -12.83 4.92 -3.86
N TRP A 56 -13.77 4.03 -3.55
CA TRP A 56 -13.52 2.59 -3.59
C TRP A 56 -13.22 2.07 -5.00
N LYS A 57 -13.82 2.65 -6.03
CA LYS A 57 -13.54 2.24 -7.41
C LYS A 57 -12.12 2.58 -7.82
N VAL A 58 -11.68 3.79 -7.50
CA VAL A 58 -10.31 4.25 -7.80
C VAL A 58 -9.30 3.44 -6.99
N ARG A 59 -9.60 3.21 -5.71
CA ARG A 59 -8.69 2.44 -4.84
C ARG A 59 -8.57 0.99 -5.29
N ALA A 60 -9.69 0.35 -5.67
CA ALA A 60 -9.65 -1.01 -6.19
C ALA A 60 -8.79 -1.09 -7.45
N LYS A 61 -8.96 -0.13 -8.36
CA LYS A 61 -8.17 -0.05 -9.59
C LYS A 61 -6.68 0.11 -9.30
N ARG A 62 -6.33 1.00 -8.36
CA ARG A 62 -4.93 1.22 -7.97
C ARG A 62 -4.33 -0.03 -7.34
N LEU A 63 -5.07 -0.68 -6.45
CA LEU A 63 -4.58 -1.91 -5.81
C LEU A 63 -4.37 -3.02 -6.81
N ARG A 64 -5.26 -3.17 -7.79
CA ARG A 64 -5.10 -4.18 -8.84
C ARG A 64 -3.90 -3.87 -9.73
N GLY A 65 -3.74 -2.61 -10.14
CA GLY A 65 -2.58 -2.19 -10.94
C GLY A 65 -1.27 -2.42 -10.21
N MET A 66 -1.20 -2.02 -8.95
CA MET A 66 -0.02 -2.25 -8.11
C MET A 66 0.27 -3.74 -7.96
N SER A 67 -0.77 -4.55 -7.76
CA SER A 67 -0.59 -5.99 -7.56
C SER A 67 -0.05 -6.67 -8.82
N VAL A 68 -0.50 -6.26 -10.00
CA VAL A 68 0.05 -6.78 -11.27
C VAL A 68 1.52 -6.40 -11.40
N ASP A 69 1.86 -5.14 -11.16
CA ASP A 69 3.25 -4.68 -11.20
C ASP A 69 4.11 -5.42 -10.19
N PHE A 70 3.55 -5.69 -9.01
CA PHE A 70 4.28 -6.35 -7.93
C PHE A 70 4.77 -7.74 -8.33
N LEU A 71 4.02 -8.46 -9.14
CA LEU A 71 4.39 -9.84 -9.54
C LEU A 71 5.67 -9.88 -10.35
N SER A 72 5.97 -8.83 -11.13
CA SER A 72 7.19 -8.76 -11.95
C SER A 72 8.21 -7.75 -11.43
N TRP A 73 7.96 -7.19 -10.25
CA TRP A 73 8.79 -6.14 -9.66
C TRP A 73 10.12 -6.72 -9.16
N ASP A 74 11.22 -5.99 -9.43
CA ASP A 74 12.57 -6.41 -9.03
C ASP A 74 12.89 -6.11 -7.56
N GLY A 75 11.98 -5.44 -6.85
CA GLY A 75 12.17 -5.12 -5.43
C GLY A 75 13.04 -3.91 -5.17
N LYS A 76 13.48 -3.19 -6.20
CA LYS A 76 14.42 -2.07 -6.04
C LYS A 76 13.72 -0.76 -5.73
N GLU A 77 12.93 -0.23 -6.66
CA GLU A 77 12.28 1.07 -6.49
C GLU A 77 10.77 0.90 -6.35
N ALA A 78 10.24 1.23 -5.18
CA ALA A 78 8.80 1.12 -4.93
C ALA A 78 7.99 2.05 -5.83
N SER A 79 8.58 3.17 -6.27
CA SER A 79 7.91 4.09 -7.18
C SER A 79 7.62 3.49 -8.56
N ASP A 80 8.23 2.35 -8.89
CA ASP A 80 7.92 1.61 -10.13
C ASP A 80 6.55 0.92 -10.05
N LEU A 81 6.00 0.78 -8.86
CA LEU A 81 4.69 0.16 -8.66
C LEU A 81 3.58 1.17 -8.89
N TYR A 82 2.58 0.79 -9.66
CA TYR A 82 1.44 1.65 -9.94
C TYR A 82 0.78 2.12 -8.63
N GLY A 83 0.48 3.40 -8.54
CA GLY A 83 -0.19 3.97 -7.37
C GLY A 83 0.72 4.28 -6.18
N ILE A 84 1.99 3.95 -6.25
CA ILE A 84 2.95 4.23 -5.18
C ILE A 84 3.65 5.56 -5.46
N GLY A 85 3.40 6.55 -4.59
CA GLY A 85 4.03 7.86 -4.67
C GLY A 85 5.23 7.98 -3.75
N LYS A 86 5.63 9.23 -3.46
CA LYS A 86 6.81 9.50 -2.64
C LYS A 86 6.71 8.89 -1.23
N TYR A 87 5.56 8.99 -0.58
CA TYR A 87 5.39 8.39 0.75
C TYR A 87 5.69 6.89 0.74
N GLY A 88 5.12 6.18 -0.21
CA GLY A 88 5.31 4.73 -0.32
C GLY A 88 6.74 4.36 -0.65
N SER A 89 7.38 5.11 -1.56
CA SER A 89 8.78 4.90 -1.91
C SER A 89 9.70 5.13 -0.72
N ASP A 90 9.50 6.24 0.01
CA ASP A 90 10.28 6.55 1.21
C ASP A 90 10.06 5.51 2.31
N SER A 91 8.81 5.12 2.53
CA SER A 91 8.45 4.10 3.50
C SER A 91 9.14 2.78 3.20
N TYR A 92 9.14 2.35 1.95
CA TYR A 92 9.80 1.11 1.54
C TYR A 92 11.30 1.16 1.81
N LYS A 93 11.96 2.26 1.44
CA LYS A 93 13.40 2.42 1.66
C LYS A 93 13.75 2.35 3.14
N ILE A 94 12.97 2.99 3.98
CA ILE A 94 13.22 3.00 5.43
C ILE A 94 13.01 1.63 6.04
N PHE A 95 11.88 0.97 5.74
CA PHE A 95 11.48 -0.25 6.44
C PHE A 95 12.08 -1.52 5.85
N TYR A 96 12.43 -1.55 4.58
CA TYR A 96 12.92 -2.78 3.94
C TYR A 96 14.34 -2.70 3.41
N LYS A 97 14.85 -1.50 3.15
CA LYS A 97 16.19 -1.33 2.60
C LYS A 97 17.16 -0.66 3.55
N ASN A 98 16.69 -0.21 4.71
CA ASN A 98 17.47 0.54 5.69
C ASN A 98 18.14 1.77 5.10
N GLU A 99 17.53 2.37 4.09
CA GLU A 99 18.00 3.59 3.46
C GLU A 99 17.21 4.77 4.01
N ILE A 100 17.89 5.92 4.17
CA ILE A 100 17.22 7.16 4.57
C ILE A 100 17.12 8.04 3.34
N PRO A 101 15.92 8.20 2.72
CA PRO A 101 15.78 9.01 1.53
C PRO A 101 16.03 10.49 1.83
N ALA A 102 16.50 11.22 0.82
CA ALA A 102 16.58 12.67 0.91
C ALA A 102 15.17 13.26 0.88
N ASN A 103 14.99 14.37 1.60
CA ASN A 103 13.73 15.13 1.57
C ASN A 103 12.49 14.31 1.92
N VAL A 104 12.55 13.54 3.01
CA VAL A 104 11.38 12.84 3.53
C VAL A 104 10.33 13.87 3.94
N GLN A 105 9.14 13.78 3.34
CA GLN A 105 8.07 14.75 3.56
C GLN A 105 7.06 14.31 4.60
N ASP A 106 6.87 13.01 4.79
CA ASP A 106 5.89 12.51 5.73
C ASP A 106 6.35 12.66 7.18
N LYS A 107 5.49 13.22 8.01
CA LYS A 107 5.77 13.49 9.42
C LYS A 107 6.10 12.24 10.21
N GLU A 108 5.35 11.18 9.97
CA GLU A 108 5.53 9.93 10.72
C GLU A 108 6.85 9.25 10.36
N LEU A 109 7.24 9.30 9.08
CA LEU A 109 8.52 8.77 8.65
C LEU A 109 9.68 9.59 9.19
N ARG A 110 9.55 10.92 9.23
CA ARG A 110 10.57 11.79 9.83
C ARG A 110 10.77 11.45 11.30
N ARG A 111 9.68 11.23 12.03
CA ARG A 111 9.75 10.87 13.44
C ARG A 111 10.45 9.52 13.62
N TYR A 112 10.13 8.55 12.76
CA TYR A 112 10.77 7.25 12.79
C TYR A 112 12.29 7.37 12.59
N ILE A 113 12.73 8.15 11.60
CA ILE A 113 14.13 8.37 11.30
C ILE A 113 14.86 8.99 12.49
N LYS A 114 14.24 9.97 13.16
CA LYS A 114 14.84 10.62 14.34
C LYS A 114 15.12 9.66 15.47
N ASN A 115 14.31 8.59 15.57
CA ASN A 115 14.42 7.62 16.66
C ASN A 115 15.30 6.42 16.29
N LEU A 116 15.90 6.40 15.11
CA LEU A 116 16.87 5.39 14.77
C LEU A 116 18.20 5.69 15.49
#